data_e8a3d75c5879e3e2980f2b8fbeebacf0
#
_entry.id   e8a3d75c5879e3e2980f2b8fbeebacf0
#
_cell.length_a   1.000
_cell.length_b   1.000
_cell.length_c   1.000
_cell.angle_alpha   90.00
_cell.angle_beta   90.00
_cell.angle_gamma   90.00
#
_symmetry.space_group_name_H-M   'P 1'
#
loop_
_entity.id
_entity.type
_entity.pdbx_description
1 polymer ?
#
loop_
_entity_poly.entity_id
_entity_poly.type
_entity_poly.pdbx_seq_one_letter_code
_entity_poly.pdbx_strand_id
1 'polypeptide(L)'
;MSLVPDTPESTFHDSEPPQKRTFAFSLLQLPRNVYILLIFTTGKGFQLSLSALTINYYVHSLGYQPDFIGVFSAMPAIGALISAVPAGLLADRLGRKPVLLLSAILTPLFLAACGLVTSPFLLLFCAFMQGVVSAAYWVTNLPMLTESTTERQRVGVFALNSFLLLGVGSLGSLLGGAIPEFMSSILHVSAASTIALRYGVFAAALFTFVFGLPLWFLQEPKRTAANKETDKTTQKVLEESVRNSGPLAEAVLHQKHERLPVALFVKLLLPDLLFTMGEGAVVALMQLFFILRFNLLPGPLGIIFTISGLAGGVFSLTAPLFVKRWSKLRVVTTVQYLTAPLMILIGFAPTLPLAIAGEYTRSFMRTLIEPIYAAFAMEQVSDRHRATLSGFYSVTWSVGFSIGPAIGGWLQSNVSLSVSFIFGAICLTVSASLLLLFFGTQLKRPRSMES
;
A
#
# COMPACT_ATOMS: atom_id res chain seq x y z
N MET A 1 74.78 -22.84 16.93
CA MET A 1 74.66 -22.16 15.62
C MET A 1 73.39 -22.69 14.96
N SER A 2 72.25 -22.11 15.29
CA SER A 2 70.97 -22.56 14.80
C SER A 2 70.22 -21.27 14.34
N LEU A 3 70.05 -21.21 13.05
CA LEU A 3 69.31 -20.14 12.35
C LEU A 3 67.78 -20.30 12.56
N VAL A 4 67.14 -19.33 13.20
CA VAL A 4 65.67 -19.18 13.24
C VAL A 4 65.31 -18.26 12.08
N PRO A 5 64.35 -18.61 11.22
CA PRO A 5 63.89 -17.69 10.17
C PRO A 5 62.88 -16.69 10.74
N ASP A 6 63.05 -15.43 10.40
CA ASP A 6 62.19 -14.32 10.69
C ASP A 6 60.78 -14.53 10.08
N THR A 7 59.76 -14.39 10.93
CA THR A 7 58.34 -14.27 10.49
C THR A 7 58.08 -12.83 10.10
N PRO A 8 57.41 -12.55 8.96
CA PRO A 8 57.05 -11.19 8.61
C PRO A 8 55.93 -10.68 9.53
N GLU A 9 56.13 -9.50 10.10
CA GLU A 9 55.15 -8.69 10.82
C GLU A 9 53.88 -8.48 9.97
N SER A 10 52.78 -8.99 10.45
CA SER A 10 51.45 -8.64 9.90
C SER A 10 51.10 -7.19 10.27
N THR A 11 51.24 -6.32 9.31
CA THR A 11 50.67 -4.95 9.40
C THR A 11 49.17 -5.05 9.59
N PHE A 12 48.71 -4.85 10.81
CA PHE A 12 47.33 -4.57 11.12
C PHE A 12 46.96 -3.24 10.42
N HIS A 13 46.20 -3.34 9.33
CA HIS A 13 45.50 -2.22 8.81
C HIS A 13 44.47 -1.79 9.85
N ASP A 14 44.73 -0.65 10.51
CA ASP A 14 43.72 0.06 11.29
C ASP A 14 42.51 0.30 10.40
N SER A 15 41.48 -0.50 10.60
CA SER A 15 40.15 -0.23 10.03
C SER A 15 39.60 1.00 10.72
N GLU A 16 39.58 2.13 10.01
CA GLU A 16 38.88 3.34 10.43
C GLU A 16 37.49 2.96 10.96
N PRO A 17 37.07 3.51 12.12
CA PRO A 17 35.73 3.25 12.66
C PRO A 17 34.69 3.74 11.66
N PRO A 18 33.57 3.01 11.44
CA PRO A 18 32.56 3.38 10.47
C PRO A 18 32.04 4.80 10.84
N GLN A 19 32.37 5.78 10.02
CA GLN A 19 31.83 7.13 10.15
C GLN A 19 30.31 7.04 10.24
N LYS A 20 29.74 7.39 11.39
CA LYS A 20 28.31 7.61 11.61
C LYS A 20 27.89 8.85 10.78
N ARG A 21 27.83 8.72 9.46
CA ARG A 21 27.18 9.72 8.62
C ARG A 21 25.70 9.69 8.99
N THR A 22 25.22 10.76 9.60
CA THR A 22 23.85 10.95 10.06
C THR A 22 22.91 10.63 8.90
N PHE A 23 21.87 9.84 9.14
CA PHE A 23 20.84 9.38 8.18
C PHE A 23 20.32 10.55 7.30
N ALA A 24 20.20 11.74 7.87
CA ALA A 24 19.82 12.97 7.16
C ALA A 24 20.82 13.38 6.05
N PHE A 25 22.13 13.13 6.21
CA PHE A 25 23.14 13.55 5.23
C PHE A 25 23.15 12.63 3.98
N SER A 26 22.76 11.37 4.13
CA SER A 26 22.65 10.44 3.01
C SER A 26 21.43 10.69 2.12
N LEU A 27 20.40 11.34 2.65
CA LEU A 27 19.19 11.72 1.91
C LEU A 27 19.38 12.96 1.03
N LEU A 28 20.39 13.80 1.32
CA LEU A 28 20.71 15.00 0.52
C LEU A 28 21.54 14.70 -0.75
N GLN A 29 22.04 13.47 -0.91
CA GLN A 29 22.86 13.05 -2.06
C GLN A 29 22.18 11.93 -2.87
N LEU A 30 20.85 11.98 -3.00
CA LEU A 30 20.11 11.00 -3.78
C LEU A 30 20.23 11.28 -5.29
N PRO A 31 20.24 10.27 -6.15
CA PRO A 31 20.18 10.45 -7.59
C PRO A 31 18.94 11.24 -8.02
N ARG A 32 19.07 12.04 -9.09
CA ARG A 32 17.98 12.87 -9.63
C ARG A 32 16.69 12.08 -9.87
N ASN A 33 16.80 10.85 -10.37
CA ASN A 33 15.65 9.97 -10.61
C ASN A 33 14.86 9.69 -9.33
N VAL A 34 15.54 9.51 -8.19
CA VAL A 34 14.90 9.25 -6.90
C VAL A 34 14.05 10.44 -6.46
N TYR A 35 14.57 11.67 -6.58
CA TYR A 35 13.79 12.87 -6.26
C TYR A 35 12.53 12.99 -7.13
N ILE A 36 12.65 12.75 -8.44
CA ILE A 36 11.52 12.78 -9.37
C ILE A 36 10.43 11.75 -8.97
N LEU A 37 10.85 10.54 -8.66
CA LEU A 37 9.93 9.47 -8.22
C LEU A 37 9.27 9.79 -6.88
N LEU A 38 10.01 10.37 -5.92
CA LEU A 38 9.48 10.78 -4.62
C LEU A 38 8.48 11.94 -4.74
N ILE A 39 8.74 12.91 -5.64
CA ILE A 39 7.78 13.98 -5.94
C ILE A 39 6.49 13.39 -6.51
N PHE A 40 6.60 12.47 -7.47
CA PHE A 40 5.42 11.81 -8.02
C PHE A 40 4.67 10.97 -6.97
N THR A 41 5.39 10.25 -6.10
CA THR A 41 4.79 9.52 -4.96
C THR A 41 4.03 10.46 -4.04
N THR A 42 4.56 11.65 -3.75
CA THR A 42 3.87 12.67 -2.95
C THR A 42 2.56 13.08 -3.61
N GLY A 43 2.58 13.39 -4.90
CA GLY A 43 1.36 13.70 -5.66
C GLY A 43 0.35 12.56 -5.66
N LYS A 44 0.83 11.31 -5.73
CA LYS A 44 -0.02 10.12 -5.64
C LYS A 44 -0.67 9.99 -4.26
N GLY A 45 0.07 10.27 -3.19
CA GLY A 45 -0.48 10.30 -1.82
C GLY A 45 -1.55 11.38 -1.65
N PHE A 46 -1.29 12.60 -2.14
CA PHE A 46 -2.29 13.67 -2.17
C PHE A 46 -3.54 13.26 -2.93
N GLN A 47 -3.38 12.69 -4.13
CA GLN A 47 -4.50 12.22 -4.95
C GLN A 47 -5.34 11.19 -4.22
N LEU A 48 -4.72 10.19 -3.60
CA LEU A 48 -5.43 9.13 -2.87
C LEU A 48 -6.27 9.70 -1.73
N SER A 49 -5.67 10.53 -0.87
CA SER A 49 -6.34 11.07 0.31
C SER A 49 -7.40 12.11 -0.05
N LEU A 50 -7.13 12.99 -1.01
CA LEU A 50 -8.06 14.00 -1.48
C LEU A 50 -9.25 13.34 -2.19
N SER A 51 -9.00 12.38 -3.09
CA SER A 51 -10.06 11.62 -3.75
C SER A 51 -10.90 10.80 -2.78
N ALA A 52 -10.26 10.14 -1.81
CA ALA A 52 -11.00 9.36 -0.81
C ALA A 52 -12.05 10.22 -0.09
N LEU A 53 -11.74 11.48 0.22
CA LEU A 53 -12.66 12.38 0.86
C LEU A 53 -13.73 12.94 -0.09
N THR A 54 -13.33 13.39 -1.27
CA THR A 54 -14.23 14.17 -2.14
C THR A 54 -15.06 13.31 -3.07
N ILE A 55 -14.53 12.19 -3.61
CA ILE A 55 -15.19 11.44 -4.68
C ILE A 55 -16.47 10.74 -4.20
N ASN A 56 -16.42 10.08 -3.05
CA ASN A 56 -17.59 9.40 -2.50
C ASN A 56 -18.67 10.39 -2.06
N TYR A 57 -18.27 11.56 -1.52
CA TYR A 57 -19.18 12.61 -1.17
C TYR A 57 -19.81 13.24 -2.43
N TYR A 58 -18.99 13.44 -3.48
CA TYR A 58 -19.49 13.92 -4.77
C TYR A 58 -20.51 12.96 -5.38
N VAL A 59 -20.21 11.67 -5.42
CA VAL A 59 -21.14 10.65 -5.95
C VAL A 59 -22.42 10.60 -5.11
N HIS A 60 -22.32 10.74 -3.78
CA HIS A 60 -23.50 10.87 -2.93
C HIS A 60 -24.33 12.13 -3.24
N SER A 61 -23.68 13.27 -3.49
CA SER A 61 -24.36 14.54 -3.85
C SER A 61 -25.10 14.48 -5.18
N LEU A 62 -24.78 13.50 -6.05
CA LEU A 62 -25.53 13.20 -7.28
C LEU A 62 -26.81 12.40 -7.00
N GLY A 63 -27.09 12.02 -5.75
CA GLY A 63 -28.26 11.24 -5.33
C GLY A 63 -28.04 9.74 -5.23
N TYR A 64 -26.82 9.25 -5.43
CA TYR A 64 -26.50 7.82 -5.30
C TYR A 64 -26.43 7.39 -3.84
N GLN A 65 -26.95 6.19 -3.57
CA GLN A 65 -26.99 5.59 -2.26
C GLN A 65 -25.67 4.85 -1.94
N PRO A 66 -25.38 4.49 -0.67
CA PRO A 66 -24.15 3.81 -0.27
C PRO A 66 -23.86 2.49 -1.00
N ASP A 67 -24.88 1.74 -1.45
CA ASP A 67 -24.73 0.52 -2.24
C ASP A 67 -24.00 0.79 -3.57
N PHE A 68 -24.46 1.79 -4.34
CA PHE A 68 -23.78 2.20 -5.56
C PHE A 68 -22.37 2.74 -5.26
N ILE A 69 -22.21 3.56 -4.20
CA ILE A 69 -20.92 4.14 -3.82
C ILE A 69 -19.95 3.03 -3.40
N GLY A 70 -20.41 1.98 -2.75
CA GLY A 70 -19.62 0.79 -2.43
C GLY A 70 -19.08 0.09 -3.66
N VAL A 71 -19.95 -0.16 -4.67
CA VAL A 71 -19.54 -0.72 -5.96
C VAL A 71 -18.58 0.22 -6.69
N PHE A 72 -18.88 1.54 -6.71
CA PHE A 72 -18.01 2.56 -7.30
C PHE A 72 -16.61 2.56 -6.67
N SER A 73 -16.53 2.48 -5.33
CA SER A 73 -15.27 2.43 -4.58
C SER A 73 -14.47 1.13 -4.81
N ALA A 74 -15.14 0.05 -5.22
CA ALA A 74 -14.51 -1.22 -5.57
C ALA A 74 -13.89 -1.21 -6.99
N MET A 75 -14.41 -0.39 -7.92
CA MET A 75 -14.00 -0.39 -9.33
C MET A 75 -12.50 -0.14 -9.53
N PRO A 76 -11.83 0.79 -8.84
CA PRO A 76 -10.39 0.99 -9.00
C PRO A 76 -9.56 -0.24 -8.60
N ALA A 77 -9.98 -0.97 -7.55
CA ALA A 77 -9.28 -2.19 -7.12
C ALA A 77 -9.47 -3.33 -8.15
N ILE A 78 -10.67 -3.48 -8.72
CA ILE A 78 -10.95 -4.43 -9.79
C ILE A 78 -10.11 -4.10 -11.04
N GLY A 79 -10.08 -2.83 -11.44
CA GLY A 79 -9.28 -2.36 -12.56
C GLY A 79 -7.78 -2.64 -12.37
N ALA A 80 -7.25 -2.35 -11.18
CA ALA A 80 -5.86 -2.60 -10.84
C ALA A 80 -5.53 -4.09 -10.82
N LEU A 81 -6.41 -4.93 -10.28
CA LEU A 81 -6.24 -6.40 -10.24
C LEU A 81 -6.09 -6.98 -11.64
N ILE A 82 -6.99 -6.62 -12.55
CA ILE A 82 -6.99 -7.15 -13.93
C ILE A 82 -5.78 -6.64 -14.72
N SER A 83 -5.37 -5.40 -14.48
CA SER A 83 -4.31 -4.75 -15.27
C SER A 83 -2.90 -4.89 -14.68
N ALA A 84 -2.73 -5.40 -13.47
CA ALA A 84 -1.42 -5.51 -12.83
C ALA A 84 -0.41 -6.33 -13.69
N VAL A 85 -0.82 -7.51 -14.18
CA VAL A 85 0.03 -8.35 -15.03
C VAL A 85 0.27 -7.71 -16.39
N PRO A 86 -0.76 -7.26 -17.14
CA PRO A 86 -0.54 -6.52 -18.38
C PRO A 86 0.35 -5.29 -18.24
N ALA A 87 0.18 -4.50 -17.17
CA ALA A 87 1.01 -3.33 -16.90
C ALA A 87 2.48 -3.70 -16.65
N GLY A 88 2.74 -4.81 -15.94
CA GLY A 88 4.08 -5.35 -15.75
C GLY A 88 4.73 -5.76 -17.07
N LEU A 89 4.03 -6.54 -17.88
CA LEU A 89 4.51 -6.96 -19.21
C LEU A 89 4.76 -5.77 -20.13
N LEU A 90 3.91 -4.75 -20.06
CA LEU A 90 4.08 -3.52 -20.84
C LEU A 90 5.32 -2.76 -20.38
N ALA A 91 5.55 -2.67 -19.07
CA ALA A 91 6.73 -2.03 -18.48
C ALA A 91 8.03 -2.77 -18.86
N ASP A 92 7.97 -4.10 -18.98
CA ASP A 92 9.12 -4.90 -19.42
C ASP A 92 9.44 -4.74 -20.90
N ARG A 93 8.41 -4.54 -21.75
CA ARG A 93 8.56 -4.39 -23.19
C ARG A 93 8.90 -2.97 -23.64
N LEU A 94 8.14 -1.99 -23.17
CA LEU A 94 8.27 -0.59 -23.59
C LEU A 94 9.27 0.21 -22.71
N GLY A 95 9.66 -0.35 -21.56
CA GLY A 95 10.39 0.38 -20.52
C GLY A 95 9.46 0.91 -19.43
N ARG A 96 10.01 1.23 -18.28
CA ARG A 96 9.23 1.66 -17.10
C ARG A 96 8.81 3.12 -17.17
N LYS A 97 9.65 3.99 -17.76
CA LYS A 97 9.37 5.43 -17.89
C LYS A 97 8.09 5.70 -18.71
N PRO A 98 7.91 5.18 -19.94
CA PRO A 98 6.70 5.45 -20.74
C PRO A 98 5.43 4.92 -20.05
N VAL A 99 5.50 3.77 -19.37
CA VAL A 99 4.36 3.19 -18.65
C VAL A 99 3.98 4.04 -17.45
N LEU A 100 4.97 4.58 -16.72
CA LEU A 100 4.74 5.49 -15.60
C LEU A 100 4.19 6.84 -16.07
N LEU A 101 4.69 7.39 -17.20
CA LEU A 101 4.15 8.60 -17.83
C LEU A 101 2.70 8.42 -18.28
N LEU A 102 2.37 7.26 -18.86
CA LEU A 102 1.00 6.93 -19.22
C LEU A 102 0.08 6.98 -18.00
N SER A 103 0.53 6.41 -16.87
CA SER A 103 -0.21 6.49 -15.60
C SER A 103 -0.38 7.94 -15.13
N ALA A 104 0.68 8.76 -15.20
CA ALA A 104 0.65 10.15 -14.74
C ALA A 104 -0.30 11.04 -15.58
N ILE A 105 -0.55 10.70 -16.84
CA ILE A 105 -1.45 11.45 -17.73
C ILE A 105 -2.88 10.91 -17.65
N LEU A 106 -3.06 9.60 -17.74
CA LEU A 106 -4.40 9.02 -17.84
C LEU A 106 -5.12 8.92 -16.49
N THR A 107 -4.41 8.74 -15.37
CA THR A 107 -5.05 8.69 -14.05
C THR A 107 -5.81 10.00 -13.74
N PRO A 108 -5.19 11.21 -13.86
CA PRO A 108 -5.91 12.46 -13.65
C PRO A 108 -7.02 12.69 -14.69
N LEU A 109 -6.84 12.21 -15.94
CA LEU A 109 -7.88 12.33 -16.96
C LEU A 109 -9.14 11.56 -16.57
N PHE A 110 -9.04 10.30 -16.19
CA PHE A 110 -10.19 9.51 -15.76
C PHE A 110 -10.78 10.01 -14.44
N LEU A 111 -9.95 10.53 -13.53
CA LEU A 111 -10.44 11.16 -12.31
C LEU A 111 -11.23 12.44 -12.60
N ALA A 112 -10.75 13.30 -13.50
CA ALA A 112 -11.47 14.48 -13.94
C ALA A 112 -12.78 14.10 -14.67
N ALA A 113 -12.74 13.04 -15.50
CA ALA A 113 -13.92 12.50 -16.16
C ALA A 113 -14.99 12.06 -15.16
N CYS A 114 -14.62 11.44 -14.02
CA CYS A 114 -15.58 11.16 -12.95
C CYS A 114 -16.29 12.42 -12.44
N GLY A 115 -15.60 13.57 -12.38
CA GLY A 115 -16.20 14.85 -11.98
C GLY A 115 -17.15 15.46 -13.04
N LEU A 116 -17.05 15.05 -14.31
CA LEU A 116 -17.87 15.57 -15.41
C LEU A 116 -19.12 14.74 -15.65
N VAL A 117 -19.03 13.42 -15.43
CA VAL A 117 -20.14 12.51 -15.74
C VAL A 117 -21.07 12.32 -14.55
N THR A 118 -22.36 12.12 -14.87
CA THR A 118 -23.40 11.85 -13.87
C THR A 118 -24.07 10.49 -14.07
N SER A 119 -23.88 9.85 -15.23
CA SER A 119 -24.45 8.53 -15.52
C SER A 119 -23.77 7.45 -14.68
N PRO A 120 -24.53 6.51 -14.07
CA PRO A 120 -23.98 5.46 -13.22
C PRO A 120 -22.97 4.56 -13.97
N PHE A 121 -23.28 4.20 -15.21
CA PHE A 121 -22.39 3.37 -16.03
C PHE A 121 -21.05 4.09 -16.32
N LEU A 122 -21.10 5.36 -16.71
CA LEU A 122 -19.89 6.14 -17.01
C LEU A 122 -19.06 6.41 -15.75
N LEU A 123 -19.68 6.62 -14.59
CA LEU A 123 -18.98 6.73 -13.31
C LEU A 123 -18.19 5.46 -12.98
N LEU A 124 -18.86 4.30 -13.07
CA LEU A 124 -18.20 2.99 -12.83
C LEU A 124 -17.08 2.75 -13.83
N PHE A 125 -17.32 3.06 -15.12
CA PHE A 125 -16.31 2.92 -16.17
C PHE A 125 -15.08 3.80 -15.92
N CYS A 126 -15.28 5.08 -15.58
CA CYS A 126 -14.17 6.00 -15.29
C CYS A 126 -13.38 5.55 -14.05
N ALA A 127 -14.06 5.10 -12.99
CA ALA A 127 -13.42 4.58 -11.79
C ALA A 127 -12.62 3.29 -12.07
N PHE A 128 -13.18 2.39 -12.88
CA PHE A 128 -12.50 1.17 -13.33
C PHE A 128 -11.25 1.51 -14.16
N MET A 129 -11.37 2.39 -15.15
CA MET A 129 -10.24 2.83 -15.98
C MET A 129 -9.16 3.54 -15.17
N GLN A 130 -9.53 4.34 -14.17
CA GLN A 130 -8.59 4.93 -13.22
C GLN A 130 -7.77 3.86 -12.51
N GLY A 131 -8.40 2.77 -12.09
CA GLY A 131 -7.72 1.60 -11.48
C GLY A 131 -6.77 0.92 -12.45
N VAL A 132 -7.24 0.63 -13.68
CA VAL A 132 -6.44 0.02 -14.76
C VAL A 132 -5.14 0.80 -14.98
N VAL A 133 -5.25 2.11 -15.12
CA VAL A 133 -4.08 2.96 -15.40
C VAL A 133 -3.21 3.15 -14.16
N SER A 134 -3.82 3.23 -12.98
CA SER A 134 -3.10 3.39 -11.69
C SER A 134 -2.24 2.17 -11.35
N ALA A 135 -2.56 0.97 -11.85
CA ALA A 135 -1.75 -0.23 -11.68
C ALA A 135 -0.32 -0.04 -12.20
N ALA A 136 -0.14 0.74 -13.26
CA ALA A 136 1.18 1.06 -13.80
C ALA A 136 2.09 1.74 -12.77
N TYR A 137 1.55 2.64 -11.92
CA TYR A 137 2.31 3.22 -10.82
C TYR A 137 2.76 2.16 -9.81
N TRP A 138 1.85 1.31 -9.36
CA TRP A 138 2.13 0.30 -8.32
C TRP A 138 3.17 -0.73 -8.78
N VAL A 139 3.14 -1.10 -10.06
CA VAL A 139 4.06 -2.08 -10.63
C VAL A 139 5.42 -1.49 -10.95
N THR A 140 5.53 -0.20 -11.31
CA THR A 140 6.79 0.40 -11.80
C THR A 140 7.54 1.23 -10.78
N ASN A 141 6.85 1.88 -9.82
CA ASN A 141 7.48 2.83 -8.90
C ASN A 141 8.57 2.19 -8.03
N LEU A 142 8.24 1.11 -7.33
CA LEU A 142 9.17 0.44 -6.41
C LEU A 142 10.39 -0.16 -7.12
N PRO A 143 10.25 -0.89 -8.23
CA PRO A 143 11.38 -1.34 -9.03
C PRO A 143 12.27 -0.21 -9.54
N MET A 144 11.69 0.92 -10.00
CA MET A 144 12.50 2.07 -10.44
C MET A 144 13.28 2.72 -9.29
N LEU A 145 12.68 2.82 -8.10
CA LEU A 145 13.38 3.27 -6.90
C LEU A 145 14.53 2.32 -6.55
N THR A 146 14.31 1.00 -6.66
CA THR A 146 15.34 -0.02 -6.38
C THR A 146 16.53 0.11 -7.34
N GLU A 147 16.27 0.29 -8.63
CA GLU A 147 17.31 0.43 -9.66
C GLU A 147 18.05 1.77 -9.59
N SER A 148 17.41 2.79 -9.04
CA SER A 148 17.97 4.13 -8.89
C SER A 148 18.71 4.35 -7.57
N THR A 149 18.78 3.34 -6.69
CA THR A 149 19.36 3.45 -5.35
C THR A 149 20.41 2.38 -5.08
N THR A 150 21.44 2.74 -4.30
CA THR A 150 22.40 1.77 -3.76
C THR A 150 21.78 0.95 -2.63
N GLU A 151 22.31 -0.23 -2.32
CA GLU A 151 21.79 -1.09 -1.24
C GLU A 151 21.72 -0.36 0.12
N ARG A 152 22.70 0.49 0.42
CA ARG A 152 22.75 1.28 1.66
C ARG A 152 21.64 2.34 1.73
N GLN A 153 21.25 2.92 0.60
CA GLN A 153 20.22 3.95 0.52
C GLN A 153 18.80 3.38 0.42
N ARG A 154 18.66 2.15 -0.06
CA ARG A 154 17.38 1.53 -0.44
C ARG A 154 16.36 1.54 0.70
N VAL A 155 16.77 1.11 1.91
CA VAL A 155 15.87 1.07 3.07
C VAL A 155 15.38 2.47 3.44
N GLY A 156 16.27 3.47 3.45
CA GLY A 156 15.92 4.86 3.74
C GLY A 156 14.99 5.49 2.71
N VAL A 157 15.24 5.23 1.42
CA VAL A 157 14.41 5.73 0.33
C VAL A 157 13.02 5.09 0.34
N PHE A 158 12.91 3.79 0.64
CA PHE A 158 11.62 3.12 0.76
C PHE A 158 10.81 3.63 1.94
N ALA A 159 11.44 3.86 3.09
CA ALA A 159 10.81 4.48 4.24
C ALA A 159 10.30 5.89 3.92
N LEU A 160 11.12 6.70 3.22
CA LEU A 160 10.74 8.03 2.77
C LEU A 160 9.59 7.98 1.75
N ASN A 161 9.63 7.04 0.79
CA ASN A 161 8.55 6.84 -0.18
C ASN A 161 7.21 6.52 0.52
N SER A 162 7.22 5.63 1.50
CA SER A 162 6.02 5.29 2.29
C SER A 162 5.52 6.46 3.13
N PHE A 163 6.44 7.22 3.76
CA PHE A 163 6.10 8.41 4.52
C PHE A 163 5.50 9.52 3.63
N LEU A 164 6.03 9.73 2.43
CA LEU A 164 5.51 10.70 1.48
C LEU A 164 4.13 10.27 0.95
N LEU A 165 3.96 8.98 0.66
CA LEU A 165 2.71 8.44 0.16
C LEU A 165 1.58 8.52 1.19
N LEU A 166 1.82 8.07 2.42
CA LEU A 166 0.79 7.92 3.45
C LEU A 166 0.76 9.12 4.41
N GLY A 167 1.91 9.51 4.94
CA GLY A 167 2.02 10.60 5.92
C GLY A 167 1.78 11.96 5.28
N VAL A 168 2.67 12.40 4.39
CA VAL A 168 2.52 13.68 3.69
C VAL A 168 1.29 13.68 2.80
N GLY A 169 1.01 12.53 2.14
CA GLY A 169 -0.18 12.35 1.31
C GLY A 169 -1.49 12.60 2.06
N SER A 170 -1.56 12.33 3.38
CA SER A 170 -2.77 12.59 4.18
C SER A 170 -3.18 14.07 4.24
N LEU A 171 -2.25 15.00 3.99
CA LEU A 171 -2.57 16.43 3.80
C LEU A 171 -3.53 16.66 2.62
N GLY A 172 -3.61 15.70 1.70
CA GLY A 172 -4.62 15.70 0.65
C GLY A 172 -6.06 15.71 1.19
N SER A 173 -6.30 15.08 2.35
CA SER A 173 -7.62 15.14 3.01
C SER A 173 -7.96 16.56 3.48
N LEU A 174 -6.97 17.31 4.00
CA LEU A 174 -7.18 18.71 4.37
C LEU A 174 -7.60 19.55 3.15
N LEU A 175 -6.90 19.38 2.02
CA LEU A 175 -7.27 20.06 0.78
C LEU A 175 -8.63 19.58 0.25
N GLY A 176 -8.94 18.29 0.39
CA GLY A 176 -10.22 17.70 0.02
C GLY A 176 -11.39 18.29 0.80
N GLY A 177 -11.17 18.73 2.03
CA GLY A 177 -12.14 19.47 2.81
C GLY A 177 -12.14 20.97 2.48
N ALA A 178 -10.97 21.60 2.44
CA ALA A 178 -10.82 23.04 2.26
C ALA A 178 -11.26 23.55 0.86
N ILE A 179 -11.01 22.79 -0.19
CA ILE A 179 -11.36 23.22 -1.56
C ILE A 179 -12.87 23.36 -1.76
N PRO A 180 -13.72 22.38 -1.40
CA PRO A 180 -15.17 22.56 -1.47
C PRO A 180 -15.67 23.73 -0.61
N GLU A 181 -15.11 23.98 0.57
CA GLU A 181 -15.47 25.12 1.41
C GLU A 181 -15.06 26.45 0.79
N PHE A 182 -13.86 26.55 0.23
CA PHE A 182 -13.40 27.73 -0.48
C PHE A 182 -14.28 28.02 -1.72
N MET A 183 -14.60 26.99 -2.50
CA MET A 183 -15.49 27.14 -3.64
C MET A 183 -16.91 27.52 -3.22
N SER A 184 -17.40 27.04 -2.10
CA SER A 184 -18.71 27.40 -1.57
C SER A 184 -18.80 28.88 -1.24
N SER A 185 -17.74 29.47 -0.69
CA SER A 185 -17.70 30.91 -0.38
C SER A 185 -17.66 31.78 -1.63
N ILE A 186 -17.00 31.36 -2.70
CA ILE A 186 -16.92 32.08 -3.99
C ILE A 186 -18.24 31.97 -4.78
N LEU A 187 -18.80 30.78 -4.82
CA LEU A 187 -19.99 30.49 -5.65
C LEU A 187 -21.31 30.73 -4.90
N HIS A 188 -21.24 31.09 -3.61
CA HIS A 188 -22.39 31.27 -2.72
C HIS A 188 -23.33 30.05 -2.67
N VAL A 189 -22.76 28.83 -2.67
CA VAL A 189 -23.46 27.55 -2.57
C VAL A 189 -23.00 26.78 -1.32
N SER A 190 -23.75 25.74 -0.93
CA SER A 190 -23.30 24.88 0.17
C SER A 190 -21.99 24.16 -0.19
N ALA A 191 -21.07 23.97 0.78
CA ALA A 191 -19.86 23.18 0.62
C ALA A 191 -20.15 21.69 0.30
N ALA A 192 -21.32 21.20 0.70
CA ALA A 192 -21.83 19.87 0.36
C ALA A 192 -22.51 19.80 -1.02
N SER A 193 -22.61 20.91 -1.76
CA SER A 193 -23.22 20.93 -3.08
C SER A 193 -22.38 20.16 -4.10
N THR A 194 -23.04 19.55 -5.07
CA THR A 194 -22.40 18.83 -6.18
C THR A 194 -21.34 19.68 -6.90
N ILE A 195 -21.62 20.99 -7.06
CA ILE A 195 -20.71 21.91 -7.74
C ILE A 195 -19.44 22.12 -6.92
N ALA A 196 -19.54 22.40 -5.62
CA ALA A 196 -18.37 22.61 -4.75
C ALA A 196 -17.51 21.33 -4.65
N LEU A 197 -18.14 20.17 -4.49
CA LEU A 197 -17.45 18.87 -4.41
C LEU A 197 -16.77 18.49 -5.73
N ARG A 198 -17.37 18.87 -6.88
CA ARG A 198 -16.78 18.67 -8.20
C ARG A 198 -15.43 19.36 -8.35
N TYR A 199 -15.29 20.57 -7.82
CA TYR A 199 -13.98 21.25 -7.79
C TYR A 199 -12.95 20.51 -6.93
N GLY A 200 -13.36 19.83 -5.86
CA GLY A 200 -12.48 18.95 -5.10
C GLY A 200 -11.97 17.78 -5.95
N VAL A 201 -12.84 17.15 -6.76
CA VAL A 201 -12.44 16.08 -7.69
C VAL A 201 -11.47 16.60 -8.76
N PHE A 202 -11.73 17.77 -9.33
CA PHE A 202 -10.83 18.39 -10.31
C PHE A 202 -9.49 18.78 -9.69
N ALA A 203 -9.48 19.24 -8.45
CA ALA A 203 -8.23 19.51 -7.73
C ALA A 203 -7.39 18.25 -7.53
N ALA A 204 -8.02 17.12 -7.18
CA ALA A 204 -7.31 15.85 -7.09
C ALA A 204 -6.66 15.44 -8.43
N ALA A 205 -7.39 15.64 -9.53
CA ALA A 205 -6.87 15.40 -10.89
C ALA A 205 -5.72 16.36 -11.21
N LEU A 206 -5.86 17.64 -10.91
CA LEU A 206 -4.83 18.66 -11.15
C LEU A 206 -3.55 18.38 -10.36
N PHE A 207 -3.66 18.08 -9.06
CA PHE A 207 -2.50 17.72 -8.25
C PHE A 207 -1.78 16.50 -8.82
N THR A 208 -2.51 15.44 -9.19
CA THR A 208 -1.91 14.25 -9.81
C THR A 208 -1.15 14.60 -11.09
N PHE A 209 -1.72 15.44 -11.93
CA PHE A 209 -1.09 15.88 -13.17
C PHE A 209 0.17 16.71 -12.92
N VAL A 210 0.07 17.73 -12.06
CA VAL A 210 1.19 18.63 -11.75
C VAL A 210 2.37 17.87 -11.14
N PHE A 211 2.12 17.01 -10.16
CA PHE A 211 3.17 16.18 -9.55
C PHE A 211 3.69 15.08 -10.49
N GLY A 212 2.96 14.76 -11.56
CA GLY A 212 3.41 13.88 -12.64
C GLY A 212 4.34 14.55 -13.66
N LEU A 213 4.31 15.89 -13.80
CA LEU A 213 5.13 16.62 -14.78
C LEU A 213 6.64 16.33 -14.66
N PRO A 214 7.25 16.24 -13.46
CA PRO A 214 8.66 15.94 -13.33
C PRO A 214 9.09 14.61 -13.95
N LEU A 215 8.17 13.66 -14.16
CA LEU A 215 8.48 12.36 -14.79
C LEU A 215 9.00 12.49 -16.23
N TRP A 216 8.69 13.58 -16.94
CA TRP A 216 9.26 13.82 -18.26
C TRP A 216 10.79 13.89 -18.23
N PHE A 217 11.34 14.41 -17.14
CA PHE A 217 12.78 14.54 -16.93
C PHE A 217 13.42 13.28 -16.32
N LEU A 218 12.64 12.20 -16.10
CA LEU A 218 13.14 10.92 -15.62
C LEU A 218 14.06 10.32 -16.69
N GLN A 219 15.22 9.87 -16.27
CA GLN A 219 16.14 9.14 -17.14
C GLN A 219 15.97 7.66 -16.89
N GLU A 220 15.65 6.90 -17.92
CA GLU A 220 15.66 5.45 -17.79
C GLU A 220 17.08 4.99 -17.48
N PRO A 221 17.32 4.22 -16.39
CA PRO A 221 18.60 3.56 -16.21
C PRO A 221 18.84 2.74 -17.49
N LYS A 222 19.94 3.01 -18.19
CA LYS A 222 20.32 2.18 -19.33
C LYS A 222 20.34 0.75 -18.81
N ARG A 223 19.39 -0.07 -19.24
CA ARG A 223 19.48 -1.52 -19.06
C ARG A 223 20.79 -1.90 -19.76
N THR A 224 21.86 -1.97 -18.97
CA THR A 224 23.18 -2.30 -19.48
C THR A 224 23.02 -3.65 -20.19
N ALA A 225 23.49 -3.76 -21.42
CA ALA A 225 23.53 -5.01 -22.17
C ALA A 225 24.14 -6.16 -21.32
N ALA A 226 24.97 -5.80 -20.34
CA ALA A 226 25.48 -6.66 -19.29
C ALA A 226 24.38 -7.42 -18.49
N ASN A 227 23.23 -6.80 -18.15
CA ASN A 227 22.16 -7.52 -17.45
C ASN A 227 21.43 -8.50 -18.39
N LYS A 228 21.32 -8.21 -19.68
CA LYS A 228 20.81 -9.18 -20.68
C LYS A 228 21.84 -10.28 -20.99
N GLU A 229 23.12 -9.93 -20.96
CA GLU A 229 24.20 -10.93 -21.10
C GLU A 229 24.39 -11.74 -19.84
N THR A 230 24.31 -11.14 -18.65
CA THR A 230 24.37 -11.87 -17.37
C THR A 230 23.20 -12.84 -17.26
N ASP A 231 21.97 -12.45 -17.64
CA ASP A 231 20.80 -13.36 -17.65
C ASP A 231 21.00 -14.49 -18.69
N LYS A 232 21.49 -14.16 -19.89
CA LYS A 232 21.82 -15.16 -20.93
C LYS A 232 23.04 -15.99 -20.57
N THR A 233 24.04 -15.38 -19.93
CA THR A 233 25.26 -16.08 -19.47
C THR A 233 24.95 -16.94 -18.26
N THR A 234 24.14 -16.47 -17.32
CA THR A 234 23.65 -17.27 -16.19
C THR A 234 22.76 -18.42 -16.66
N GLN A 235 21.90 -18.20 -17.67
CA GLN A 235 21.15 -19.28 -18.31
C GLN A 235 22.06 -20.26 -19.05
N LYS A 236 23.03 -19.78 -19.81
CA LYS A 236 24.02 -20.66 -20.51
C LYS A 236 24.91 -21.39 -19.52
N VAL A 237 25.43 -20.72 -18.50
CA VAL A 237 26.24 -21.35 -17.43
C VAL A 237 25.42 -22.36 -16.62
N LEU A 238 24.13 -22.09 -16.38
CA LEU A 238 23.19 -23.06 -15.79
C LEU A 238 22.95 -24.25 -16.74
N GLU A 239 22.73 -24.01 -18.03
CA GLU A 239 22.55 -25.08 -19.03
C GLU A 239 23.84 -25.91 -19.23
N GLU A 240 25.01 -25.27 -19.23
CA GLU A 240 26.30 -25.92 -19.34
C GLU A 240 26.68 -26.67 -18.04
N SER A 241 26.42 -26.10 -16.88
CA SER A 241 26.57 -26.76 -15.57
C SER A 241 25.64 -27.98 -15.45
N VAL A 242 24.40 -27.89 -15.96
CA VAL A 242 23.44 -29.00 -16.00
C VAL A 242 23.91 -30.09 -16.95
N ARG A 243 24.58 -29.72 -18.06
CA ARG A 243 25.06 -30.68 -19.06
C ARG A 243 26.32 -31.44 -18.64
N ASN A 244 27.15 -30.81 -17.79
CA ASN A 244 28.45 -31.35 -17.39
C ASN A 244 28.49 -32.00 -15.99
N SER A 245 27.41 -31.90 -15.20
CA SER A 245 27.34 -32.40 -13.83
C SER A 245 26.47 -33.65 -13.80
N GLY A 246 27.07 -34.82 -13.64
CA GLY A 246 26.40 -36.10 -13.46
C GLY A 246 25.41 -36.14 -12.27
N PRO A 247 25.46 -37.06 -11.30
CA PRO A 247 24.41 -37.23 -10.27
C PRO A 247 24.07 -36.01 -9.42
N LEU A 248 24.96 -34.98 -9.36
CA LEU A 248 24.71 -33.70 -8.75
C LEU A 248 23.69 -32.85 -9.51
N ALA A 249 23.57 -33.05 -10.84
CA ALA A 249 22.57 -32.35 -11.66
C ALA A 249 21.14 -32.87 -11.40
N GLU A 250 20.98 -34.15 -11.08
CA GLU A 250 19.68 -34.69 -10.66
C GLU A 250 19.24 -34.15 -9.29
N ALA A 251 20.18 -33.98 -8.35
CA ALA A 251 19.87 -33.33 -7.05
C ALA A 251 19.47 -31.86 -7.22
N VAL A 252 20.11 -31.10 -8.12
CA VAL A 252 19.76 -29.70 -8.45
C VAL A 252 18.45 -29.64 -9.25
N LEU A 253 18.17 -30.62 -10.14
CA LEU A 253 16.89 -30.72 -10.83
C LEU A 253 15.75 -31.15 -9.90
N HIS A 254 15.99 -32.03 -8.93
CA HIS A 254 15.03 -32.34 -7.88
C HIS A 254 14.77 -31.14 -6.94
N GLN A 255 15.78 -30.33 -6.66
CA GLN A 255 15.62 -29.06 -5.93
C GLN A 255 14.84 -28.02 -6.76
N LYS A 256 14.82 -28.12 -8.11
CA LYS A 256 14.08 -27.25 -9.03
C LYS A 256 12.57 -27.53 -9.08
N HIS A 257 12.11 -28.67 -8.53
CA HIS A 257 10.71 -29.11 -8.54
C HIS A 257 10.07 -29.17 -7.15
N GLU A 258 10.58 -28.37 -6.19
CA GLU A 258 9.84 -28.21 -4.94
C GLU A 258 8.51 -27.55 -5.25
N ARG A 259 7.43 -28.32 -5.12
CA ARG A 259 6.06 -27.86 -5.39
C ARG A 259 5.75 -26.70 -4.47
N LEU A 260 5.11 -25.68 -5.00
CA LEU A 260 4.57 -24.59 -4.20
C LEU A 260 3.84 -25.15 -2.98
N PRO A 261 4.19 -24.75 -1.75
CA PRO A 261 3.50 -25.22 -0.55
C PRO A 261 2.10 -24.58 -0.45
N VAL A 262 1.20 -25.03 -1.33
CA VAL A 262 -0.16 -24.46 -1.48
C VAL A 262 -0.89 -24.36 -0.13
N ALA A 263 -0.77 -25.40 0.72
CA ALA A 263 -1.40 -25.41 2.03
C ALA A 263 -0.88 -24.27 2.93
N LEU A 264 0.42 -23.95 2.87
CA LEU A 264 1.01 -22.82 3.62
C LEU A 264 0.54 -21.47 3.04
N PHE A 265 0.50 -21.36 1.72
CA PHE A 265 -0.01 -20.17 1.05
C PHE A 265 -1.47 -19.89 1.44
N VAL A 266 -2.34 -20.89 1.41
CA VAL A 266 -3.73 -20.74 1.86
C VAL A 266 -3.80 -20.30 3.32
N LYS A 267 -3.00 -20.90 4.22
CA LYS A 267 -2.96 -20.54 5.64
C LYS A 267 -2.51 -19.09 5.89
N LEU A 268 -1.70 -18.52 5.00
CA LEU A 268 -1.26 -17.13 5.09
C LEU A 268 -2.24 -16.18 4.38
N LEU A 269 -2.68 -16.53 3.17
CA LEU A 269 -3.46 -15.61 2.33
C LEU A 269 -4.95 -15.54 2.73
N LEU A 270 -5.54 -16.60 3.25
CA LEU A 270 -6.95 -16.59 3.65
C LEU A 270 -7.23 -15.63 4.82
N PRO A 271 -6.43 -15.61 5.92
CA PRO A 271 -6.60 -14.59 6.95
C PRO A 271 -6.39 -13.17 6.43
N ASP A 272 -5.41 -12.95 5.53
CA ASP A 272 -5.14 -11.65 4.91
C ASP A 272 -6.31 -11.19 4.03
N LEU A 273 -6.89 -12.08 3.24
CA LEU A 273 -8.07 -11.79 2.44
C LEU A 273 -9.25 -11.35 3.30
N LEU A 274 -9.52 -12.07 4.41
CA LEU A 274 -10.59 -11.70 5.33
C LEU A 274 -10.32 -10.35 6.00
N PHE A 275 -9.08 -10.10 6.42
CA PHE A 275 -8.66 -8.82 6.97
C PHE A 275 -8.89 -7.68 5.97
N THR A 276 -8.39 -7.82 4.75
CA THR A 276 -8.51 -6.77 3.71
C THR A 276 -9.96 -6.58 3.24
N MET A 277 -10.78 -7.63 3.23
CA MET A 277 -12.20 -7.53 2.93
C MET A 277 -12.97 -6.79 4.03
N GLY A 278 -12.69 -7.08 5.30
CA GLY A 278 -13.28 -6.37 6.44
C GLY A 278 -12.87 -4.89 6.49
N GLU A 279 -11.57 -4.61 6.29
CA GLU A 279 -11.06 -3.24 6.17
C GLU A 279 -11.67 -2.51 4.97
N GLY A 280 -11.75 -3.15 3.81
CA GLY A 280 -12.37 -2.58 2.61
C GLY A 280 -13.83 -2.19 2.81
N ALA A 281 -14.62 -3.02 3.51
CA ALA A 281 -16.03 -2.75 3.79
C ALA A 281 -16.24 -1.50 4.67
N VAL A 282 -15.28 -1.19 5.53
CA VAL A 282 -15.35 -0.08 6.49
C VAL A 282 -14.59 1.15 5.97
N VAL A 283 -13.31 0.99 5.63
CA VAL A 283 -12.41 2.12 5.33
C VAL A 283 -12.81 2.88 4.06
N ALA A 284 -13.22 2.15 3.02
CA ALA A 284 -13.62 2.78 1.75
C ALA A 284 -14.84 3.71 1.89
N LEU A 285 -15.71 3.41 2.86
CA LEU A 285 -16.94 4.16 3.13
C LEU A 285 -16.90 4.95 4.44
N MET A 286 -15.77 4.96 5.15
CA MET A 286 -15.63 5.59 6.45
C MET A 286 -15.98 7.07 6.43
N GLN A 287 -15.50 7.80 5.45
CA GLN A 287 -15.76 9.23 5.31
C GLN A 287 -17.23 9.49 5.01
N LEU A 288 -17.84 8.68 4.14
CA LEU A 288 -19.27 8.74 3.86
C LEU A 288 -20.11 8.44 5.12
N PHE A 289 -19.68 7.46 5.93
CA PHE A 289 -20.33 7.18 7.21
C PHE A 289 -20.34 8.40 8.15
N PHE A 290 -19.20 9.10 8.29
CA PHE A 290 -19.12 10.30 9.13
C PHE A 290 -20.02 11.42 8.60
N ILE A 291 -20.12 11.59 7.27
CA ILE A 291 -21.01 12.55 6.63
C ILE A 291 -22.48 12.23 6.95
N LEU A 292 -22.89 10.99 6.70
CA LEU A 292 -24.28 10.57 6.85
C LEU A 292 -24.73 10.48 8.31
N ARG A 293 -23.83 10.05 9.22
CA ARG A 293 -24.16 9.82 10.62
C ARG A 293 -24.13 11.10 11.45
N PHE A 294 -23.16 12.00 11.18
CA PHE A 294 -22.91 13.19 11.99
C PHE A 294 -23.14 14.51 11.24
N ASN A 295 -23.64 14.46 10.00
CA ASN A 295 -23.89 15.61 9.14
C ASN A 295 -22.66 16.52 8.95
N LEU A 296 -21.47 15.91 8.82
CA LEU A 296 -20.24 16.67 8.71
C LEU A 296 -20.07 17.30 7.34
N LEU A 297 -19.61 18.56 7.37
CA LEU A 297 -19.14 19.25 6.17
C LEU A 297 -17.74 18.77 5.75
N PRO A 298 -17.33 19.02 4.49
CA PRO A 298 -16.04 18.58 3.97
C PRO A 298 -14.84 19.07 4.78
N GLY A 299 -14.82 20.32 5.28
CA GLY A 299 -13.71 20.91 6.00
C GLY A 299 -13.36 20.19 7.31
N PRO A 300 -14.26 20.10 8.29
CA PRO A 300 -14.05 19.34 9.51
C PRO A 300 -13.63 17.88 9.22
N LEU A 301 -14.24 17.25 8.22
CA LEU A 301 -13.90 15.89 7.82
C LEU A 301 -12.45 15.80 7.33
N GLY A 302 -12.01 16.76 6.52
CA GLY A 302 -10.64 16.86 6.03
C GLY A 302 -9.63 16.96 7.16
N ILE A 303 -9.91 17.76 8.20
CA ILE A 303 -9.06 17.90 9.39
C ILE A 303 -8.94 16.56 10.13
N ILE A 304 -10.07 15.89 10.39
CA ILE A 304 -10.11 14.59 11.11
C ILE A 304 -9.23 13.57 10.41
N PHE A 305 -9.41 13.37 9.09
CA PHE A 305 -8.67 12.35 8.36
C PHE A 305 -7.21 12.74 8.10
N THR A 306 -6.88 14.04 8.04
CA THR A 306 -5.49 14.49 7.97
C THR A 306 -4.74 14.15 9.26
N ILE A 307 -5.32 14.45 10.42
CA ILE A 307 -4.72 14.11 11.71
C ILE A 307 -4.56 12.59 11.84
N SER A 308 -5.59 11.81 11.47
CA SER A 308 -5.53 10.34 11.46
C SER A 308 -4.38 9.81 10.61
N GLY A 309 -4.21 10.31 9.39
CA GLY A 309 -3.17 9.86 8.47
C GLY A 309 -1.76 10.26 8.89
N LEU A 310 -1.56 11.52 9.33
CA LEU A 310 -0.26 12.00 9.83
C LEU A 310 0.16 11.23 11.07
N ALA A 311 -0.73 11.11 12.04
CA ALA A 311 -0.45 10.41 13.29
C ALA A 311 -0.22 8.91 13.02
N GLY A 312 -0.99 8.27 12.14
CA GLY A 312 -0.77 6.89 11.70
C GLY A 312 0.61 6.70 11.06
N GLY A 313 1.01 7.61 10.17
CA GLY A 313 2.34 7.60 9.55
C GLY A 313 3.48 7.67 10.58
N VAL A 314 3.37 8.55 11.55
CA VAL A 314 4.35 8.66 12.67
C VAL A 314 4.33 7.40 13.53
N PHE A 315 3.14 6.89 13.84
CA PHE A 315 3.00 5.72 14.72
C PHE A 315 3.52 4.43 14.07
N SER A 316 3.49 4.31 12.74
CA SER A 316 4.07 3.16 12.02
C SER A 316 5.56 2.97 12.31
N LEU A 317 6.29 4.06 12.63
CA LEU A 317 7.70 4.00 13.01
C LEU A 317 7.93 3.29 14.36
N THR A 318 6.88 3.10 15.15
CA THR A 318 6.96 2.39 16.44
C THR A 318 6.85 0.86 16.28
N ALA A 319 6.47 0.35 15.11
CA ALA A 319 6.30 -1.08 14.85
C ALA A 319 7.50 -1.95 15.31
N PRO A 320 8.78 -1.57 15.10
CA PRO A 320 9.92 -2.34 15.57
C PRO A 320 9.99 -2.49 17.09
N LEU A 321 9.44 -1.53 17.85
CA LEU A 321 9.45 -1.59 19.33
C LEU A 321 8.55 -2.72 19.85
N PHE A 322 7.40 -2.93 19.20
CA PHE A 322 6.48 -4.00 19.58
C PHE A 322 7.06 -5.38 19.27
N VAL A 323 7.71 -5.54 18.11
CA VAL A 323 8.30 -6.81 17.67
C VAL A 323 9.53 -7.21 18.52
N LYS A 324 10.25 -6.24 19.11
CA LYS A 324 11.33 -6.51 20.06
C LYS A 324 10.84 -7.22 21.32
N ARG A 325 9.62 -6.92 21.77
CA ARG A 325 9.06 -7.39 23.04
C ARG A 325 8.16 -8.61 22.90
N TRP A 326 7.43 -8.70 21.79
CA TRP A 326 6.46 -9.77 21.51
C TRP A 326 6.71 -10.43 20.16
N SER A 327 6.28 -11.69 20.01
CA SER A 327 6.32 -12.34 18.68
C SER A 327 5.41 -11.64 17.68
N LYS A 328 5.81 -11.60 16.40
CA LYS A 328 5.04 -10.96 15.33
C LYS A 328 3.59 -11.44 15.25
N LEU A 329 3.40 -12.77 15.35
CA LEU A 329 2.08 -13.38 15.35
C LEU A 329 1.21 -12.86 16.53
N ARG A 330 1.78 -12.76 17.73
CA ARG A 330 1.05 -12.25 18.91
C ARG A 330 0.66 -10.80 18.72
N VAL A 331 1.56 -9.96 18.21
CA VAL A 331 1.24 -8.54 17.95
C VAL A 331 0.09 -8.43 16.97
N VAL A 332 0.18 -9.08 15.80
CA VAL A 332 -0.84 -9.02 14.75
C VAL A 332 -2.20 -9.47 15.28
N THR A 333 -2.27 -10.66 15.88
CA THR A 333 -3.55 -11.19 16.36
C THR A 333 -4.15 -10.37 17.50
N THR A 334 -3.32 -9.90 18.46
CA THR A 334 -3.82 -9.03 19.55
C THR A 334 -4.36 -7.71 18.99
N VAL A 335 -3.64 -7.09 18.06
CA VAL A 335 -4.08 -5.81 17.47
C VAL A 335 -5.37 -6.01 16.65
N GLN A 336 -5.52 -7.10 15.89
CA GLN A 336 -6.77 -7.41 15.18
C GLN A 336 -7.95 -7.60 16.14
N TYR A 337 -7.75 -8.35 17.24
CA TYR A 337 -8.80 -8.54 18.26
C TYR A 337 -9.18 -7.25 18.98
N LEU A 338 -8.23 -6.34 19.20
CA LEU A 338 -8.50 -5.01 19.79
C LEU A 338 -9.16 -4.06 18.79
N THR A 339 -8.87 -4.20 17.50
CA THR A 339 -9.47 -3.37 16.45
C THR A 339 -10.94 -3.71 16.21
N ALA A 340 -11.33 -4.98 16.37
CA ALA A 340 -12.71 -5.40 16.13
C ALA A 340 -13.74 -4.67 17.03
N PRO A 341 -13.59 -4.57 18.36
CA PRO A 341 -14.51 -3.80 19.19
C PRO A 341 -14.44 -2.29 18.91
N LEU A 342 -13.29 -1.76 18.46
CA LEU A 342 -13.21 -0.35 18.04
C LEU A 342 -14.04 -0.08 16.79
N MET A 343 -14.08 -1.00 15.83
CA MET A 343 -14.99 -0.88 14.69
C MET A 343 -16.45 -0.79 15.14
N ILE A 344 -16.87 -1.65 16.05
CA ILE A 344 -18.23 -1.60 16.60
C ILE A 344 -18.46 -0.28 17.35
N LEU A 345 -17.49 0.17 18.14
CA LEU A 345 -17.55 1.46 18.84
C LEU A 345 -17.79 2.62 17.86
N ILE A 346 -17.07 2.67 16.76
CA ILE A 346 -17.23 3.72 15.74
C ILE A 346 -18.62 3.66 15.12
N GLY A 347 -19.05 2.47 14.67
CA GLY A 347 -20.33 2.29 14.00
C GLY A 347 -21.54 2.64 14.85
N PHE A 348 -21.44 2.49 16.18
CA PHE A 348 -22.53 2.75 17.13
C PHE A 348 -22.26 3.96 18.06
N ALA A 349 -21.23 4.76 17.76
CA ALA A 349 -20.89 5.93 18.57
C ALA A 349 -22.08 6.91 18.67
N PRO A 350 -22.52 7.27 19.88
CA PRO A 350 -23.60 8.23 20.06
C PRO A 350 -23.17 9.68 19.79
N THR A 351 -21.86 9.95 19.86
CA THR A 351 -21.30 11.31 19.71
C THR A 351 -20.11 11.30 18.76
N LEU A 352 -19.94 12.41 18.06
CA LEU A 352 -18.82 12.60 17.12
C LEU A 352 -17.43 12.46 17.79
N PRO A 353 -17.14 13.05 18.96
CA PRO A 353 -15.83 12.89 19.60
C PRO A 353 -15.47 11.43 19.90
N LEU A 354 -16.46 10.61 20.29
CA LEU A 354 -16.23 9.20 20.53
C LEU A 354 -15.92 8.43 19.24
N ALA A 355 -16.63 8.75 18.14
CA ALA A 355 -16.34 8.17 16.84
C ALA A 355 -14.94 8.55 16.33
N ILE A 356 -14.52 9.81 16.50
CA ILE A 356 -13.18 10.30 16.15
C ILE A 356 -12.11 9.57 16.97
N ALA A 357 -12.28 9.47 18.28
CA ALA A 357 -11.34 8.78 19.17
C ALA A 357 -11.20 7.29 18.76
N GLY A 358 -12.32 6.63 18.45
CA GLY A 358 -12.35 5.27 17.93
C GLY A 358 -11.58 5.14 16.62
N GLU A 359 -11.85 6.03 15.64
CA GLU A 359 -11.18 6.03 14.34
C GLU A 359 -9.68 6.27 14.44
N TYR A 360 -9.24 7.22 15.27
CA TYR A 360 -7.81 7.47 15.48
C TYR A 360 -7.12 6.24 16.08
N THR A 361 -7.72 5.64 17.10
CA THR A 361 -7.18 4.44 17.75
C THR A 361 -7.13 3.26 16.76
N ARG A 362 -8.20 3.04 15.99
CA ARG A 362 -8.27 2.03 14.94
C ARG A 362 -7.19 2.25 13.85
N SER A 363 -7.09 3.48 13.37
CA SER A 363 -6.10 3.84 12.33
C SER A 363 -4.67 3.59 12.81
N PHE A 364 -4.35 3.94 14.06
CA PHE A 364 -3.02 3.67 14.64
C PHE A 364 -2.74 2.16 14.73
N MET A 365 -3.70 1.37 15.18
CA MET A 365 -3.57 -0.08 15.26
C MET A 365 -3.37 -0.71 13.88
N ARG A 366 -4.11 -0.25 12.87
CA ARG A 366 -3.98 -0.73 11.50
C ARG A 366 -2.57 -0.53 10.94
N THR A 367 -1.98 0.65 11.16
CA THR A 367 -0.63 0.95 10.64
C THR A 367 0.47 0.06 11.22
N LEU A 368 0.24 -0.59 12.37
CA LEU A 368 1.14 -1.59 12.96
C LEU A 368 1.01 -2.96 12.31
N ILE A 369 -0.21 -3.37 11.93
CA ILE A 369 -0.49 -4.74 11.46
C ILE A 369 0.25 -5.04 10.15
N GLU A 370 0.12 -4.15 9.17
CA GLU A 370 0.55 -4.40 7.78
C GLU A 370 2.04 -4.75 7.67
N PRO A 371 3.01 -3.94 8.18
CA PRO A 371 4.41 -4.27 8.07
C PRO A 371 4.82 -5.50 8.91
N ILE A 372 4.18 -5.69 10.07
CA ILE A 372 4.49 -6.82 10.96
C ILE A 372 3.98 -8.12 10.36
N TYR A 373 2.77 -8.10 9.78
CA TYR A 373 2.20 -9.26 9.12
C TYR A 373 2.98 -9.66 7.87
N ALA A 374 3.35 -8.69 7.03
CA ALA A 374 4.19 -8.94 5.86
C ALA A 374 5.53 -9.60 6.26
N ALA A 375 6.19 -9.07 7.30
CA ALA A 375 7.43 -9.65 7.81
C ALA A 375 7.21 -11.07 8.37
N PHE A 376 6.14 -11.31 9.13
CA PHE A 376 5.77 -12.64 9.63
C PHE A 376 5.59 -13.64 8.49
N ALA A 377 4.83 -13.26 7.47
CA ALA A 377 4.50 -14.15 6.38
C ALA A 377 5.72 -14.51 5.51
N MET A 378 6.60 -13.52 5.26
CA MET A 378 7.84 -13.75 4.51
C MET A 378 8.81 -14.70 5.23
N GLU A 379 8.76 -14.77 6.56
CA GLU A 379 9.57 -15.71 7.37
C GLU A 379 9.03 -17.15 7.35
N GLN A 380 7.74 -17.35 7.01
CA GLN A 380 7.15 -18.68 6.93
C GLN A 380 7.51 -19.43 5.64
N VAL A 381 8.03 -18.75 4.63
CA VAL A 381 8.34 -19.32 3.32
C VAL A 381 9.84 -19.23 3.03
N SER A 382 10.35 -20.20 2.25
CA SER A 382 11.74 -20.16 1.78
C SER A 382 11.99 -18.94 0.88
N ASP A 383 13.24 -18.48 0.82
CA ASP A 383 13.66 -17.30 0.04
C ASP A 383 13.16 -17.34 -1.42
N ARG A 384 13.13 -18.52 -1.99
CA ARG A 384 12.67 -18.78 -3.36
C ARG A 384 11.19 -18.43 -3.57
N HIS A 385 10.34 -18.66 -2.58
CA HIS A 385 8.89 -18.44 -2.68
C HIS A 385 8.43 -17.07 -2.19
N ARG A 386 9.33 -16.25 -1.62
CA ARG A 386 8.99 -14.90 -1.10
C ARG A 386 8.43 -13.98 -2.17
N ALA A 387 9.03 -13.96 -3.37
CA ALA A 387 8.54 -13.14 -4.47
C ALA A 387 7.12 -13.56 -4.91
N THR A 388 6.88 -14.87 -4.98
CA THR A 388 5.56 -15.43 -5.31
C THR A 388 4.52 -15.07 -4.25
N LEU A 389 4.87 -15.21 -2.96
CA LEU A 389 3.99 -14.84 -1.86
C LEU A 389 3.65 -13.34 -1.88
N SER A 390 4.65 -12.48 -2.13
CA SER A 390 4.43 -11.03 -2.26
C SER A 390 3.46 -10.69 -3.38
N GLY A 391 3.55 -11.39 -4.52
CA GLY A 391 2.58 -11.25 -5.61
C GLY A 391 1.16 -11.62 -5.18
N PHE A 392 1.00 -12.74 -4.49
CA PHE A 392 -0.31 -13.15 -3.98
C PHE A 392 -0.88 -12.21 -2.91
N TYR A 393 -0.04 -11.57 -2.09
CA TYR A 393 -0.47 -10.52 -1.17
C TYR A 393 -1.10 -9.33 -1.89
N SER A 394 -0.50 -8.89 -2.98
CA SER A 394 -1.07 -7.81 -3.80
C SER A 394 -2.42 -8.21 -4.41
N VAL A 395 -2.59 -9.49 -4.74
CA VAL A 395 -3.86 -10.04 -5.23
C VAL A 395 -4.90 -10.08 -4.09
N THR A 396 -4.59 -10.60 -2.90
CA THR A 396 -5.53 -10.63 -1.77
C THR A 396 -5.98 -9.22 -1.37
N TRP A 397 -5.04 -8.25 -1.35
CA TRP A 397 -5.37 -6.84 -1.11
C TRP A 397 -6.37 -6.31 -2.15
N SER A 398 -6.09 -6.54 -3.43
CA SER A 398 -6.96 -6.06 -4.52
C SER A 398 -8.32 -6.74 -4.49
N VAL A 399 -8.39 -8.05 -4.21
CA VAL A 399 -9.65 -8.80 -4.09
C VAL A 399 -10.45 -8.33 -2.87
N GLY A 400 -9.79 -8.15 -1.72
CA GLY A 400 -10.43 -7.65 -0.50
C GLY A 400 -11.05 -6.27 -0.69
N PHE A 401 -10.31 -5.33 -1.30
CA PHE A 401 -10.79 -3.99 -1.63
C PHE A 401 -11.70 -3.92 -2.87
N SER A 402 -11.88 -5.02 -3.60
CA SER A 402 -12.92 -5.14 -4.63
C SER A 402 -14.25 -5.60 -4.04
N ILE A 403 -14.23 -6.56 -3.11
CA ILE A 403 -15.43 -7.18 -2.53
C ILE A 403 -15.92 -6.39 -1.31
N GLY A 404 -14.99 -5.99 -0.44
CA GLY A 404 -15.31 -5.34 0.84
C GLY A 404 -16.20 -4.10 0.70
N PRO A 405 -15.82 -3.09 -0.11
CA PRO A 405 -16.63 -1.88 -0.26
C PRO A 405 -18.03 -2.14 -0.84
N ALA A 406 -18.16 -3.09 -1.77
CA ALA A 406 -19.45 -3.47 -2.34
C ALA A 406 -20.38 -4.08 -1.26
N ILE A 407 -19.85 -5.01 -0.44
CA ILE A 407 -20.61 -5.57 0.71
C ILE A 407 -20.93 -4.48 1.73
N GLY A 408 -19.92 -3.64 2.09
CA GLY A 408 -20.10 -2.57 3.06
C GLY A 408 -21.17 -1.57 2.62
N GLY A 409 -21.17 -1.15 1.36
CA GLY A 409 -22.15 -0.24 0.79
C GLY A 409 -23.55 -0.86 0.77
N TRP A 410 -23.67 -2.11 0.36
CA TRP A 410 -24.96 -2.83 0.39
C TRP A 410 -25.53 -2.93 1.81
N LEU A 411 -24.68 -3.26 2.80
CA LEU A 411 -25.08 -3.31 4.21
C LEU A 411 -25.54 -1.95 4.72
N GLN A 412 -24.83 -0.87 4.36
CA GLN A 412 -25.16 0.49 4.77
C GLN A 412 -26.49 0.98 4.16
N SER A 413 -26.80 0.61 2.92
CA SER A 413 -28.04 0.98 2.26
C SER A 413 -29.25 0.17 2.72
N ASN A 414 -29.11 -1.15 2.85
CA ASN A 414 -30.25 -2.05 2.99
C ASN A 414 -30.52 -2.45 4.46
N VAL A 415 -29.55 -2.31 5.36
CA VAL A 415 -29.72 -2.69 6.78
C VAL A 415 -29.56 -1.46 7.68
N SER A 416 -28.35 -0.97 7.85
CA SER A 416 -28.06 0.31 8.53
C SER A 416 -26.62 0.73 8.31
N LEU A 417 -26.33 2.03 8.48
CA LEU A 417 -24.97 2.59 8.36
C LEU A 417 -23.95 1.90 9.26
N SER A 418 -24.36 1.38 10.40
CA SER A 418 -23.50 0.77 11.42
C SER A 418 -23.15 -0.69 11.13
N VAL A 419 -23.92 -1.41 10.31
CA VAL A 419 -23.77 -2.87 10.13
C VAL A 419 -22.50 -3.23 9.37
N SER A 420 -22.00 -2.37 8.48
CA SER A 420 -20.72 -2.58 7.82
C SER A 420 -19.54 -2.69 8.81
N PHE A 421 -19.63 -1.99 9.95
CA PHE A 421 -18.64 -2.08 11.04
C PHE A 421 -18.69 -3.41 11.77
N ILE A 422 -19.89 -3.99 11.97
CA ILE A 422 -20.05 -5.34 12.52
C ILE A 422 -19.42 -6.36 11.57
N PHE A 423 -19.69 -6.24 10.27
CA PHE A 423 -19.10 -7.12 9.25
C PHE A 423 -17.57 -7.04 9.27
N GLY A 424 -17.00 -5.82 9.30
CA GLY A 424 -15.56 -5.60 9.44
C GLY A 424 -15.00 -6.25 10.71
N ALA A 425 -15.64 -6.05 11.86
CA ALA A 425 -15.24 -6.64 13.13
C ALA A 425 -15.25 -8.18 13.10
N ILE A 426 -16.27 -8.80 12.48
CA ILE A 426 -16.35 -10.25 12.30
C ILE A 426 -15.18 -10.73 11.42
N CYS A 427 -14.93 -10.08 10.29
CA CYS A 427 -13.83 -10.43 9.40
C CYS A 427 -12.47 -10.37 10.10
N LEU A 428 -12.19 -9.32 10.88
CA LEU A 428 -10.95 -9.18 11.65
C LEU A 428 -10.83 -10.27 12.73
N THR A 429 -11.92 -10.53 13.45
CA THR A 429 -11.95 -11.57 14.49
C THR A 429 -11.69 -12.95 13.91
N VAL A 430 -12.33 -13.27 12.78
CA VAL A 430 -12.14 -14.56 12.08
C VAL A 430 -10.71 -14.65 11.53
N SER A 431 -10.17 -13.58 10.93
CA SER A 431 -8.78 -13.50 10.46
C SER A 431 -7.79 -13.81 11.60
N ALA A 432 -7.93 -13.13 12.75
CA ALA A 432 -7.08 -13.36 13.91
C ALA A 432 -7.19 -14.80 14.45
N SER A 433 -8.42 -15.34 14.48
CA SER A 433 -8.69 -16.70 14.95
C SER A 433 -8.05 -17.75 14.04
N LEU A 434 -8.13 -17.57 12.71
CA LEU A 434 -7.47 -18.45 11.74
C LEU A 434 -5.95 -18.40 11.87
N LEU A 435 -5.36 -17.21 12.08
CA LEU A 435 -3.92 -17.10 12.32
C LEU A 435 -3.48 -17.85 13.55
N LEU A 436 -4.25 -17.77 14.65
CA LEU A 436 -3.96 -18.53 15.87
C LEU A 436 -4.16 -20.05 15.66
N LEU A 437 -5.19 -20.43 14.90
CA LEU A 437 -5.43 -21.84 14.59
C LEU A 437 -4.29 -22.45 13.77
N PHE A 438 -3.81 -21.73 12.77
CA PHE A 438 -2.78 -22.23 11.85
C PHE A 438 -1.36 -22.15 12.41
N PHE A 439 -1.06 -21.10 13.18
CA PHE A 439 0.30 -20.80 13.64
C PHE A 439 0.44 -20.69 15.16
N GLY A 440 -0.61 -20.89 15.94
CA GLY A 440 -0.60 -20.71 17.39
C GLY A 440 0.38 -21.61 18.14
N THR A 441 0.76 -22.75 17.55
CA THR A 441 1.81 -23.63 18.10
C THR A 441 3.18 -22.96 18.17
N GLN A 442 3.44 -21.98 17.30
CA GLN A 442 4.69 -21.19 17.32
C GLN A 442 4.76 -20.25 18.54
N LEU A 443 3.60 -19.84 19.11
CA LEU A 443 3.56 -19.01 20.31
C LEU A 443 4.03 -19.74 21.58
N LYS A 444 4.03 -21.07 21.57
CA LYS A 444 4.40 -21.92 22.70
C LYS A 444 5.90 -22.26 22.71
N ARG A 445 6.66 -21.98 21.66
CA ARG A 445 8.11 -22.23 21.61
C ARG A 445 8.87 -21.13 22.36
N PRO A 446 9.72 -21.46 23.35
CA PRO A 446 10.56 -20.48 24.03
C PRO A 446 11.58 -19.89 23.04
N ARG A 447 11.86 -18.59 23.17
CA ARG A 447 12.82 -17.81 22.35
C ARG A 447 14.27 -18.32 22.34
N SER A 448 14.62 -19.31 23.13
CA SER A 448 15.98 -19.78 23.30
C SER A 448 16.56 -20.64 22.16
N MET A 449 15.84 -20.80 21.04
CA MET A 449 16.31 -21.57 19.86
C MET A 449 16.48 -20.70 18.58
N GLU A 450 16.41 -19.40 18.67
CA GLU A 450 16.58 -18.49 17.51
C GLU A 450 17.84 -17.60 17.59
N SER A 451 18.84 -18.02 18.40
CA SER A 451 20.17 -17.37 18.48
C SER A 451 21.21 -18.05 17.59
#